data_c9be7f9c86a2ba872a393c1405ae9fe8
#
_entry.id   c9be7f9c86a2ba872a393c1405ae9fe8
#
_cell.length_a   1.000
_cell.length_b   1.000
_cell.length_c   1.000
_cell.angle_alpha   90.00
_cell.angle_beta   90.00
_cell.angle_gamma   90.00
#
_symmetry.space_group_name_H-M   'P 1'
#
loop_
_entity.id
_entity.type
_entity.pdbx_description
1 polymer ?
#
loop_
_entity_poly.entity_id
_entity_poly.type
_entity_poly.pdbx_seq_one_letter_code
_entity_poly.pdbx_strand_id
1 'polypeptide(L)'
;MLKARDSVLTTRGESCNLNSVHESSTIRSFFLEGPAGKLEALLNAGAENATHAAVVCHPHPLFGGTLHNKVVFHTMKALNSFGFPVLRFNFRGAGISHGEHDHGNGEADDVCAALDWLNNEFHLPMIFAGFSFGAAVGLRPSCADARVKALIGVGTPVGPVAADTETPRTYTFDFLRDCTKQKLFVSGARDQFGPRAKLEALFALVPEPKKLVLIEGADHFFEGRLRELKETVEGWVKEAVITSASSQLESGSL
;
A
#
# COMPACT_ATOMS: atom_id res chain seq x y z
N MET A 1 0.70 -59.56 -56.45
CA MET A 1 -0.13 -59.73 -55.24
C MET A 1 0.80 -59.91 -54.06
N LEU A 2 1.08 -58.85 -53.33
CA LEU A 2 1.74 -58.94 -52.00
C LEU A 2 1.14 -57.81 -51.13
N LYS A 3 0.55 -58.19 -50.00
CA LYS A 3 -0.07 -57.31 -49.02
C LYS A 3 1.04 -56.75 -48.11
N ALA A 4 1.09 -55.43 -48.02
CA ALA A 4 1.87 -54.75 -47.00
C ALA A 4 1.14 -54.82 -45.67
N ARG A 5 1.89 -55.10 -44.57
CA ARG A 5 1.41 -55.03 -43.20
C ARG A 5 1.85 -53.70 -42.62
N ASP A 6 0.89 -52.90 -42.21
CA ASP A 6 1.11 -51.69 -41.45
C ASP A 6 1.40 -52.05 -39.99
N SER A 7 2.57 -51.64 -39.50
CA SER A 7 2.92 -51.64 -38.07
C SER A 7 2.64 -50.28 -37.45
N VAL A 8 1.62 -50.21 -36.59
CA VAL A 8 1.32 -49.03 -35.79
C VAL A 8 2.24 -48.95 -34.61
N LEU A 9 3.12 -47.96 -34.61
CA LEU A 9 3.91 -47.55 -33.43
C LEU A 9 3.11 -46.57 -32.63
N THR A 10 2.60 -46.97 -31.46
CA THR A 10 2.01 -46.11 -30.45
C THR A 10 3.12 -45.47 -29.62
N THR A 11 3.41 -44.21 -29.89
CA THR A 11 4.18 -43.35 -29.00
C THR A 11 3.24 -42.75 -27.97
N ARG A 12 3.44 -43.11 -26.69
CA ARG A 12 2.83 -42.43 -25.56
C ARG A 12 3.43 -41.02 -25.46
N GLY A 13 2.66 -40.01 -25.81
CA GLY A 13 2.97 -38.63 -25.52
C GLY A 13 2.65 -38.34 -24.06
N GLU A 14 3.70 -38.07 -23.28
CA GLU A 14 3.55 -37.44 -21.96
C GLU A 14 3.05 -36.01 -22.20
N SER A 15 1.78 -35.73 -21.86
CA SER A 15 1.24 -34.39 -21.84
C SER A 15 1.83 -33.63 -20.66
N CYS A 16 2.80 -32.79 -20.95
CA CYS A 16 3.29 -31.77 -20.02
C CYS A 16 2.18 -30.76 -19.79
N ASN A 17 1.52 -30.86 -18.65
CA ASN A 17 0.44 -29.95 -18.24
C ASN A 17 1.07 -28.63 -17.77
N LEU A 18 1.39 -27.72 -18.69
CA LEU A 18 1.79 -26.35 -18.43
C LEU A 18 0.54 -25.46 -18.34
N ASN A 19 -0.31 -25.68 -17.34
CA ASN A 19 -1.30 -24.70 -16.94
C ASN A 19 -0.73 -23.86 -15.80
N SER A 20 0.28 -23.04 -16.08
CA SER A 20 0.50 -21.81 -15.33
C SER A 20 -0.53 -20.79 -15.85
N VAL A 21 -1.69 -20.77 -15.23
CA VAL A 21 -2.66 -19.68 -15.39
C VAL A 21 -1.97 -18.43 -14.85
N HIS A 22 -1.43 -17.60 -15.73
CA HIS A 22 -1.22 -16.19 -15.43
C HIS A 22 -2.62 -15.59 -15.25
N GLU A 23 -3.13 -15.56 -14.03
CA GLU A 23 -4.24 -14.69 -13.68
C GLU A 23 -3.80 -13.27 -14.00
N SER A 24 -4.30 -12.73 -15.10
CA SER A 24 -4.15 -11.32 -15.44
C SER A 24 -4.82 -10.53 -14.31
N SER A 25 -4.03 -9.84 -13.50
CA SER A 25 -4.56 -9.00 -12.43
C SER A 25 -5.49 -7.96 -13.06
N THR A 26 -6.80 -8.17 -12.91
CA THR A 26 -7.80 -7.27 -13.45
C THR A 26 -7.73 -5.93 -12.72
N ILE A 27 -7.54 -4.84 -13.46
CA ILE A 27 -7.59 -3.48 -12.94
C ILE A 27 -8.96 -2.91 -13.26
N ARG A 28 -9.68 -2.47 -12.22
CA ARG A 28 -10.97 -1.79 -12.34
C ARG A 28 -10.78 -0.30 -12.10
N SER A 29 -11.12 0.54 -13.09
CA SER A 29 -11.17 2.00 -12.97
C SER A 29 -12.60 2.43 -12.67
N PHE A 30 -12.79 3.31 -11.69
CA PHE A 30 -14.11 3.79 -11.27
C PHE A 30 -13.99 5.08 -10.45
N PHE A 31 -15.13 5.61 -10.03
CA PHE A 31 -15.18 6.69 -9.04
C PHE A 31 -15.76 6.15 -7.73
N LEU A 32 -15.09 6.43 -6.61
CA LEU A 32 -15.69 6.28 -5.29
C LEU A 32 -16.32 7.60 -4.85
N GLU A 33 -17.36 7.54 -4.03
CA GLU A 33 -17.98 8.73 -3.47
C GLU A 33 -17.16 9.21 -2.27
N GLY A 34 -16.63 10.42 -2.37
CA GLY A 34 -15.89 11.10 -1.32
C GLY A 34 -16.65 12.29 -0.76
N PRO A 35 -16.20 12.87 0.37
CA PRO A 35 -16.89 14.01 1.01
C PRO A 35 -16.96 15.28 0.17
N ALA A 36 -15.97 15.49 -0.72
CA ALA A 36 -15.94 16.62 -1.65
C ALA A 36 -16.45 16.26 -3.06
N GLY A 37 -17.07 15.09 -3.24
CA GLY A 37 -17.54 14.55 -4.50
C GLY A 37 -16.77 13.34 -4.96
N LYS A 38 -16.86 12.97 -6.24
CA LYS A 38 -16.28 11.75 -6.78
C LYS A 38 -14.76 11.79 -6.79
N LEU A 39 -14.14 10.72 -6.29
CA LEU A 39 -12.70 10.51 -6.30
C LEU A 39 -12.34 9.44 -7.32
N GLU A 40 -11.43 9.75 -8.24
CA GLU A 40 -10.89 8.81 -9.23
C GLU A 40 -10.15 7.67 -8.54
N ALA A 41 -10.46 6.43 -8.90
CA ALA A 41 -9.92 5.26 -8.23
C ALA A 41 -9.56 4.12 -9.19
N LEU A 42 -8.53 3.37 -8.81
CA LEU A 42 -8.09 2.13 -9.45
C LEU A 42 -8.04 1.01 -8.39
N LEU A 43 -8.75 -0.07 -8.64
CA LEU A 43 -8.64 -1.29 -7.87
C LEU A 43 -7.83 -2.32 -8.66
N ASN A 44 -6.70 -2.75 -8.10
CA ASN A 44 -6.06 -3.98 -8.53
C ASN A 44 -6.77 -5.14 -7.83
N ALA A 45 -7.37 -6.04 -8.60
CA ALA A 45 -8.10 -7.18 -8.04
C ALA A 45 -7.17 -8.06 -7.19
N GLY A 46 -7.74 -8.64 -6.14
CA GLY A 46 -7.10 -9.66 -5.33
C GLY A 46 -7.48 -11.07 -5.76
N ALA A 47 -6.95 -12.06 -5.08
CA ALA A 47 -7.35 -13.45 -5.17
C ALA A 47 -8.71 -13.68 -4.45
N GLU A 48 -9.45 -14.71 -4.83
CA GLU A 48 -10.74 -15.05 -4.21
C GLU A 48 -10.61 -15.34 -2.70
N ASN A 49 -9.46 -15.88 -2.27
CA ASN A 49 -9.15 -16.20 -0.88
C ASN A 49 -8.28 -15.13 -0.21
N ALA A 50 -8.37 -13.88 -0.65
CA ALA A 50 -7.63 -12.78 -0.05
C ALA A 50 -7.92 -12.66 1.46
N THR A 51 -6.87 -12.52 2.25
CA THR A 51 -6.99 -12.42 3.72
C THR A 51 -7.07 -10.98 4.21
N HIS A 52 -6.64 -10.02 3.39
CA HIS A 52 -6.65 -8.59 3.69
C HIS A 52 -7.02 -7.81 2.42
N ALA A 53 -7.50 -6.59 2.61
CA ALA A 53 -7.59 -5.58 1.57
C ALA A 53 -6.62 -4.43 1.89
N ALA A 54 -6.21 -3.65 0.89
CA ALA A 54 -5.27 -2.56 1.14
C ALA A 54 -5.65 -1.28 0.38
N VAL A 55 -5.29 -0.14 0.95
CA VAL A 55 -5.33 1.17 0.29
C VAL A 55 -3.93 1.77 0.22
N VAL A 56 -3.60 2.41 -0.90
CA VAL A 56 -2.32 3.11 -1.07
C VAL A 56 -2.57 4.54 -1.50
N CYS A 57 -2.18 5.49 -0.64
CA CYS A 57 -2.37 6.93 -0.85
C CYS A 57 -1.15 7.59 -1.47
N HIS A 58 -1.38 8.51 -2.41
CA HIS A 58 -0.35 9.16 -3.20
C HIS A 58 0.28 10.40 -2.51
N PRO A 59 1.44 10.91 -3.01
CA PRO A 59 2.09 12.09 -2.46
C PRO A 59 1.32 13.38 -2.81
N HIS A 60 1.88 14.53 -2.44
CA HIS A 60 1.21 15.82 -2.45
C HIS A 60 0.59 16.17 -3.81
N PRO A 61 -0.74 16.45 -3.86
CA PRO A 61 -1.46 16.73 -5.12
C PRO A 61 -0.88 17.90 -5.90
N LEU A 62 -0.61 19.02 -5.24
CA LEU A 62 -0.12 20.24 -5.88
C LEU A 62 1.31 20.13 -6.43
N PHE A 63 2.06 19.06 -6.08
CA PHE A 63 3.37 18.76 -6.63
C PHE A 63 3.34 17.58 -7.61
N GLY A 64 2.21 17.37 -8.28
CA GLY A 64 2.04 16.34 -9.30
C GLY A 64 1.82 14.93 -8.75
N GLY A 65 1.49 14.83 -7.45
CA GLY A 65 1.12 13.55 -6.83
C GLY A 65 -0.19 13.02 -7.38
N THR A 66 -0.18 11.75 -7.83
CA THR A 66 -1.38 11.03 -8.26
C THR A 66 -1.26 9.54 -7.92
N LEU A 67 -2.37 8.82 -8.05
CA LEU A 67 -2.44 7.36 -7.90
C LEU A 67 -1.50 6.58 -8.86
N HIS A 68 -0.96 7.25 -9.90
CA HIS A 68 0.00 6.69 -10.85
C HIS A 68 1.47 6.88 -10.44
N ASN A 69 1.76 7.56 -9.31
CA ASN A 69 3.11 7.77 -8.83
C ASN A 69 3.89 6.44 -8.71
N LYS A 70 5.15 6.42 -9.11
CA LYS A 70 5.99 5.20 -9.15
C LYS A 70 6.11 4.51 -7.78
N VAL A 71 6.28 5.28 -6.70
CA VAL A 71 6.37 4.75 -5.33
C VAL A 71 5.05 4.09 -4.93
N VAL A 72 3.90 4.76 -5.20
CA VAL A 72 2.55 4.22 -4.99
C VAL A 72 2.35 2.92 -5.77
N PHE A 73 2.77 2.89 -7.03
CA PHE A 73 2.66 1.70 -7.87
C PHE A 73 3.48 0.52 -7.34
N HIS A 74 4.73 0.75 -6.91
CA HIS A 74 5.57 -0.32 -6.35
C HIS A 74 5.07 -0.81 -4.99
N THR A 75 4.56 0.08 -4.14
CA THR A 75 3.90 -0.28 -2.88
C THR A 75 2.64 -1.11 -3.13
N MET A 76 1.80 -0.70 -4.07
CA MET A 76 0.63 -1.46 -4.52
C MET A 76 1.04 -2.86 -5.00
N LYS A 77 2.06 -2.96 -5.86
CA LYS A 77 2.54 -4.27 -6.37
C LYS A 77 3.03 -5.19 -5.26
N ALA A 78 3.69 -4.64 -4.23
CA ALA A 78 4.12 -5.40 -3.07
C ALA A 78 2.92 -6.01 -2.32
N LEU A 79 1.88 -5.23 -2.08
CA LEU A 79 0.67 -5.69 -1.38
C LEU A 79 -0.15 -6.67 -2.24
N ASN A 80 -0.32 -6.37 -3.53
CA ASN A 80 -1.08 -7.21 -4.44
C ASN A 80 -0.41 -8.56 -4.73
N SER A 81 0.93 -8.69 -4.55
CA SER A 81 1.64 -9.97 -4.71
C SER A 81 1.22 -11.05 -3.70
N PHE A 82 0.55 -10.66 -2.62
CA PHE A 82 -0.06 -11.56 -1.64
C PHE A 82 -1.52 -11.92 -1.98
N GLY A 83 -2.00 -11.53 -3.15
CA GLY A 83 -3.39 -11.72 -3.54
C GLY A 83 -4.36 -10.71 -2.87
N PHE A 84 -3.88 -9.66 -2.24
CA PHE A 84 -4.75 -8.65 -1.66
C PHE A 84 -5.35 -7.76 -2.74
N PRO A 85 -6.66 -7.45 -2.73
CA PRO A 85 -7.21 -6.35 -3.51
C PRO A 85 -6.62 -5.04 -3.00
N VAL A 86 -6.11 -4.20 -3.90
CA VAL A 86 -5.43 -2.94 -3.54
C VAL A 86 -6.08 -1.77 -4.25
N LEU A 87 -6.65 -0.87 -3.46
CA LEU A 87 -7.23 0.38 -3.89
C LEU A 87 -6.15 1.48 -3.94
N ARG A 88 -6.10 2.22 -5.03
CA ARG A 88 -5.41 3.49 -5.16
C ARG A 88 -6.42 4.52 -5.64
N PHE A 89 -6.38 5.71 -5.11
CA PHE A 89 -7.29 6.79 -5.52
C PHE A 89 -6.57 8.12 -5.59
N ASN A 90 -7.11 9.05 -6.34
CA ASN A 90 -6.66 10.43 -6.34
C ASN A 90 -7.41 11.22 -5.26
N PHE A 91 -6.67 11.89 -4.39
CA PHE A 91 -7.25 12.84 -3.44
C PHE A 91 -8.06 13.91 -4.16
N ARG A 92 -8.93 14.60 -3.44
CA ARG A 92 -9.67 15.75 -3.93
C ARG A 92 -8.76 16.74 -4.67
N GLY A 93 -9.20 17.25 -5.81
CA GLY A 93 -8.44 18.18 -6.64
C GLY A 93 -7.26 17.57 -7.41
N ALA A 94 -7.01 16.24 -7.31
CA ALA A 94 -5.98 15.54 -8.07
C ALA A 94 -6.58 14.76 -9.24
N GLY A 95 -5.90 14.72 -10.38
CA GLY A 95 -6.37 14.02 -11.58
C GLY A 95 -7.73 14.51 -12.03
N ILE A 96 -8.71 13.59 -12.07
CA ILE A 96 -10.12 13.91 -12.38
C ILE A 96 -11.04 13.78 -11.15
N SER A 97 -10.46 13.74 -9.94
CA SER A 97 -11.21 13.80 -8.69
C SER A 97 -11.84 15.18 -8.50
N HIS A 98 -13.05 15.20 -7.95
CA HIS A 98 -13.74 16.44 -7.60
C HIS A 98 -13.12 17.12 -6.37
N GLY A 99 -13.60 18.33 -6.09
CA GLY A 99 -13.14 19.13 -4.95
C GLY A 99 -11.82 19.84 -5.22
N GLU A 100 -11.28 20.44 -4.15
CA GLU A 100 -10.03 21.18 -4.15
C GLU A 100 -9.16 20.72 -3.00
N HIS A 101 -7.84 20.89 -3.14
CA HIS A 101 -6.88 20.57 -2.08
C HIS A 101 -7.20 21.37 -0.80
N ASP A 102 -7.33 20.65 0.33
CA ASP A 102 -7.71 21.22 1.63
C ASP A 102 -6.60 21.04 2.69
N HIS A 103 -5.37 21.22 2.27
CA HIS A 103 -4.19 21.24 3.15
C HIS A 103 -4.07 20.04 4.09
N GLY A 104 -4.64 18.89 3.72
CA GLY A 104 -4.57 17.63 4.46
C GLY A 104 -5.76 17.37 5.40
N ASN A 105 -6.67 18.32 5.60
CA ASN A 105 -7.84 18.09 6.44
C ASN A 105 -8.88 17.24 5.67
N GLY A 106 -9.33 17.77 4.56
CA GLY A 106 -10.27 17.05 3.69
C GLY A 106 -9.68 15.80 3.08
N GLU A 107 -8.38 15.77 2.79
CA GLU A 107 -7.71 14.56 2.29
C GLU A 107 -7.71 13.42 3.33
N ALA A 108 -7.71 13.73 4.63
CA ALA A 108 -7.91 12.73 5.67
C ALA A 108 -9.31 12.10 5.61
N ASP A 109 -10.34 12.90 5.30
CA ASP A 109 -11.70 12.41 5.11
C ASP A 109 -11.84 11.57 3.82
N ASP A 110 -11.07 11.90 2.76
CA ASP A 110 -11.00 11.08 1.55
C ASP A 110 -10.41 9.69 1.85
N VAL A 111 -9.43 9.60 2.76
CA VAL A 111 -8.90 8.30 3.24
C VAL A 111 -9.99 7.52 3.97
N CYS A 112 -10.78 8.15 4.84
CA CYS A 112 -11.90 7.48 5.52
C CYS A 112 -12.90 6.93 4.50
N ALA A 113 -13.28 7.70 3.48
CA ALA A 113 -14.18 7.25 2.41
C ALA A 113 -13.62 6.06 1.63
N ALA A 114 -12.30 6.04 1.36
CA ALA A 114 -11.64 4.92 0.71
C ALA A 114 -11.64 3.65 1.57
N LEU A 115 -11.41 3.78 2.89
CA LEU A 115 -11.49 2.68 3.84
C LEU A 115 -12.92 2.14 3.97
N ASP A 116 -13.91 3.01 3.99
CA ASP A 116 -15.34 2.62 4.02
C ASP A 116 -15.71 1.86 2.75
N TRP A 117 -15.28 2.34 1.59
CA TRP A 117 -15.52 1.67 0.33
C TRP A 117 -14.89 0.26 0.31
N LEU A 118 -13.62 0.12 0.73
CA LEU A 118 -12.94 -1.18 0.83
C LEU A 118 -13.66 -2.15 1.77
N ASN A 119 -14.11 -1.65 2.93
CA ASN A 119 -14.84 -2.48 3.88
C ASN A 119 -16.17 -2.96 3.30
N ASN A 120 -16.91 -2.10 2.60
CA ASN A 120 -18.19 -2.46 2.00
C ASN A 120 -18.05 -3.45 0.85
N GLU A 121 -16.94 -3.38 0.10
CA GLU A 121 -16.69 -4.27 -1.04
C GLU A 121 -16.17 -5.65 -0.62
N PHE A 122 -15.29 -5.72 0.40
CA PHE A 122 -14.54 -6.94 0.71
C PHE A 122 -14.79 -7.52 2.10
N HIS A 123 -15.20 -6.72 3.08
CA HIS A 123 -15.35 -7.12 4.49
C HIS A 123 -14.11 -7.80 5.08
N LEU A 124 -12.91 -7.38 4.68
CA LEU A 124 -11.62 -7.91 5.11
C LEU A 124 -10.90 -6.96 6.06
N PRO A 125 -10.03 -7.47 6.94
CA PRO A 125 -9.07 -6.63 7.65
C PRO A 125 -8.22 -5.84 6.66
N MET A 126 -7.90 -4.57 6.99
CA MET A 126 -7.29 -3.65 6.05
C MET A 126 -5.86 -3.31 6.40
N ILE A 127 -5.06 -3.04 5.37
CA ILE A 127 -3.73 -2.47 5.43
C ILE A 127 -3.79 -1.07 4.82
N PHE A 128 -3.37 -0.07 5.57
CA PHE A 128 -3.13 1.26 5.05
C PHE A 128 -1.68 1.42 4.63
N ALA A 129 -1.44 2.00 3.46
CA ALA A 129 -0.13 2.47 3.02
C ALA A 129 -0.25 3.89 2.48
N GLY A 130 0.74 4.74 2.76
CA GLY A 130 0.78 6.10 2.24
C GLY A 130 2.20 6.52 1.90
N PHE A 131 2.36 7.24 0.79
CA PHE A 131 3.63 7.84 0.41
C PHE A 131 3.62 9.35 0.67
N SER A 132 4.64 9.84 1.38
CA SER A 132 4.86 11.28 1.62
C SER A 132 3.61 11.95 2.23
N PHE A 133 2.98 12.89 1.54
CA PHE A 133 1.72 13.52 1.94
C PHE A 133 0.63 12.47 2.26
N GLY A 134 0.50 11.42 1.44
CA GLY A 134 -0.46 10.34 1.70
C GLY A 134 -0.21 9.64 3.04
N ALA A 135 1.06 9.48 3.46
CA ALA A 135 1.38 8.99 4.79
C ALA A 135 1.01 10.02 5.87
N ALA A 136 1.35 11.30 5.64
CA ALA A 136 1.09 12.37 6.61
C ALA A 136 -0.39 12.53 6.95
N VAL A 137 -1.27 12.48 5.95
CA VAL A 137 -2.72 12.69 6.14
C VAL A 137 -3.46 11.41 6.49
N GLY A 138 -3.01 10.26 5.99
CA GLY A 138 -3.75 9.00 6.12
C GLY A 138 -3.40 8.15 7.34
N LEU A 139 -2.19 8.29 7.91
CA LEU A 139 -1.79 7.49 9.08
C LEU A 139 -2.68 7.72 10.30
N ARG A 140 -3.10 8.97 10.57
CA ARG A 140 -3.94 9.28 11.73
C ARG A 140 -5.34 8.64 11.65
N PRO A 141 -6.16 8.86 10.60
CA PRO A 141 -7.46 8.20 10.50
C PRO A 141 -7.33 6.68 10.44
N SER A 142 -6.34 6.15 9.74
CA SER A 142 -6.11 4.70 9.64
C SER A 142 -5.66 4.08 10.98
N CYS A 143 -4.92 4.82 11.81
CA CYS A 143 -4.59 4.38 13.17
C CYS A 143 -5.83 4.30 14.06
N ALA A 144 -6.78 5.22 13.92
CA ALA A 144 -8.02 5.24 14.69
C ALA A 144 -9.05 4.20 14.22
N ASP A 145 -9.02 3.78 12.96
CA ASP A 145 -9.98 2.83 12.39
C ASP A 145 -9.67 1.39 12.83
N ALA A 146 -10.57 0.78 13.58
CA ALA A 146 -10.40 -0.59 14.11
C ALA A 146 -10.30 -1.68 13.02
N ARG A 147 -10.81 -1.42 11.80
CA ARG A 147 -10.75 -2.30 10.64
C ARG A 147 -9.34 -2.40 10.05
N VAL A 148 -8.54 -1.33 10.18
CA VAL A 148 -7.14 -1.29 9.76
C VAL A 148 -6.28 -2.02 10.79
N LYS A 149 -5.54 -3.03 10.37
CA LYS A 149 -4.67 -3.86 11.24
C LYS A 149 -3.19 -3.53 11.10
N ALA A 150 -2.80 -2.96 9.96
CA ALA A 150 -1.40 -2.64 9.69
C ALA A 150 -1.26 -1.28 8.98
N LEU A 151 -0.19 -0.56 9.30
CA LEU A 151 0.13 0.77 8.78
C LEU A 151 1.49 0.75 8.09
N ILE A 152 1.58 1.33 6.89
CA ILE A 152 2.83 1.47 6.15
C ILE A 152 3.02 2.95 5.78
N GLY A 153 4.03 3.58 6.36
CA GLY A 153 4.47 4.93 6.01
C GLY A 153 5.70 4.86 5.10
N VAL A 154 5.57 5.31 3.86
CA VAL A 154 6.68 5.38 2.89
C VAL A 154 7.10 6.84 2.71
N GLY A 155 8.38 7.15 2.91
CA GLY A 155 8.89 8.53 2.81
C GLY A 155 8.09 9.50 3.70
N THR A 156 7.79 9.12 4.93
CA THR A 156 6.95 9.91 5.85
C THR A 156 7.63 11.24 6.19
N PRO A 157 7.00 12.40 5.90
CA PRO A 157 7.61 13.69 6.08
C PRO A 157 7.56 14.14 7.55
N VAL A 158 8.64 13.91 8.29
CA VAL A 158 8.82 14.32 9.70
C VAL A 158 9.62 15.60 9.85
N GLY A 159 10.11 16.15 8.74
CA GLY A 159 10.75 17.45 8.65
C GLY A 159 9.78 18.54 8.20
N PRO A 160 10.23 19.80 8.19
CA PRO A 160 9.47 20.86 7.54
C PRO A 160 9.39 20.57 6.05
N VAL A 161 8.19 20.61 5.50
CA VAL A 161 7.94 20.54 4.05
C VAL A 161 7.64 21.94 3.54
N ALA A 162 8.12 22.25 2.34
CA ALA A 162 7.71 23.47 1.67
C ALA A 162 6.18 23.42 1.55
N ALA A 163 5.53 24.44 2.08
CA ALA A 163 4.08 24.54 2.00
C ALA A 163 3.71 25.10 0.62
N ASP A 164 2.50 24.80 0.23
CA ASP A 164 1.72 25.54 -0.77
C ASP A 164 1.33 26.95 -0.27
N THR A 165 1.78 27.32 0.92
CA THR A 165 1.59 28.59 1.59
C THR A 165 2.95 29.19 1.99
N GLU A 166 3.02 30.47 2.35
CA GLU A 166 4.24 31.20 2.72
C GLU A 166 4.97 30.61 3.94
N THR A 167 4.34 29.70 4.70
CA THR A 167 4.93 29.09 5.90
C THR A 167 5.15 27.59 5.72
N PRO A 168 6.35 27.05 6.05
CA PRO A 168 6.61 25.63 6.02
C PRO A 168 5.63 24.87 6.93
N ARG A 169 5.02 23.81 6.41
CA ARG A 169 4.12 22.95 7.18
C ARG A 169 4.90 21.83 7.86
N THR A 170 4.55 21.54 9.10
CA THR A 170 5.08 20.38 9.83
C THR A 170 3.90 19.48 10.21
N TYR A 171 3.96 18.22 9.81
CA TYR A 171 2.99 17.21 10.23
C TYR A 171 3.33 16.68 11.62
N THR A 172 2.31 16.37 12.42
CA THR A 172 2.46 15.81 13.77
C THR A 172 2.04 14.35 13.79
N PHE A 173 2.83 13.53 14.49
CA PHE A 173 2.62 12.08 14.55
C PHE A 173 2.45 11.59 16.01
N ASP A 174 2.04 12.48 16.93
CA ASP A 174 1.88 12.16 18.35
C ASP A 174 0.88 11.02 18.59
N PHE A 175 -0.15 10.90 17.74
CA PHE A 175 -1.12 9.80 17.79
C PHE A 175 -0.48 8.40 17.66
N LEU A 176 0.72 8.30 17.11
CA LEU A 176 1.42 7.02 17.01
C LEU A 176 1.91 6.50 18.36
N ARG A 177 2.00 7.35 19.40
CA ARG A 177 2.40 6.95 20.76
C ARG A 177 1.43 5.95 21.39
N ASP A 178 0.15 5.99 20.97
CA ASP A 178 -0.91 5.12 21.47
C ASP A 178 -1.31 4.04 20.45
N CYS A 179 -0.63 3.99 19.30
CA CYS A 179 -0.95 3.07 18.22
C CYS A 179 -0.31 1.70 18.44
N THR A 180 -1.11 0.70 18.75
CA THR A 180 -0.65 -0.69 18.98
C THR A 180 -0.69 -1.58 17.74
N LYS A 181 -1.11 -1.05 16.57
CA LYS A 181 -1.16 -1.80 15.31
C LYS A 181 0.24 -2.14 14.79
N GLN A 182 0.34 -3.13 13.91
CA GLN A 182 1.55 -3.40 13.14
C GLN A 182 1.96 -2.17 12.33
N LYS A 183 3.22 -1.75 12.40
CA LYS A 183 3.71 -0.53 11.74
C LYS A 183 5.02 -0.77 11.02
N LEU A 184 5.07 -0.39 9.73
CA LEU A 184 6.29 -0.28 8.96
C LEU A 184 6.48 1.17 8.51
N PHE A 185 7.69 1.70 8.73
CA PHE A 185 8.12 2.94 8.11
C PHE A 185 9.33 2.65 7.22
N VAL A 186 9.23 3.05 5.94
CA VAL A 186 10.33 2.92 4.97
C VAL A 186 10.68 4.29 4.44
N SER A 187 11.94 4.67 4.51
CA SER A 187 12.41 5.95 3.98
C SER A 187 13.75 5.80 3.27
N GLY A 188 14.05 6.71 2.37
CA GLY A 188 15.39 6.82 1.81
C GLY A 188 16.37 7.36 2.86
N ALA A 189 17.57 6.81 2.95
CA ALA A 189 18.57 7.32 3.88
C ALA A 189 19.04 8.76 3.55
N ARG A 190 18.76 9.23 2.33
CA ARG A 190 19.02 10.61 1.86
C ARG A 190 17.73 11.42 1.67
N ASP A 191 16.61 10.96 2.27
CA ASP A 191 15.34 11.68 2.18
C ASP A 191 15.40 12.98 2.97
N GLN A 192 15.26 14.11 2.28
CA GLN A 192 15.28 15.44 2.85
C GLN A 192 14.02 15.80 3.66
N PHE A 193 12.89 15.17 3.35
CA PHE A 193 11.61 15.41 4.04
C PHE A 193 11.45 14.52 5.28
N GLY A 194 12.15 13.39 5.29
CA GLY A 194 12.21 12.45 6.42
C GLY A 194 13.65 12.23 6.89
N PRO A 195 14.36 13.25 7.43
CA PRO A 195 15.73 13.08 7.89
C PRO A 195 15.86 11.95 8.90
N ARG A 196 16.86 11.06 8.72
CA ARG A 196 17.13 9.88 9.56
C ARG A 196 16.95 10.16 11.04
N ALA A 197 17.65 11.17 11.58
CA ALA A 197 17.62 11.47 13.00
C ALA A 197 16.22 11.83 13.53
N LYS A 198 15.39 12.50 12.71
CA LYS A 198 14.00 12.84 13.08
C LYS A 198 13.08 11.61 13.01
N LEU A 199 13.27 10.74 12.01
CA LEU A 199 12.54 9.46 11.93
C LEU A 199 12.88 8.56 13.12
N GLU A 200 14.15 8.40 13.45
CA GLU A 200 14.61 7.60 14.58
C GLU A 200 14.07 8.15 15.91
N ALA A 201 14.10 9.49 16.10
CA ALA A 201 13.54 10.14 17.28
C ALA A 201 12.02 9.94 17.40
N LEU A 202 11.26 10.09 16.32
CA LEU A 202 9.84 9.77 16.29
C LEU A 202 9.63 8.29 16.64
N PHE A 203 10.39 7.41 15.99
CA PHE A 203 10.22 5.97 16.10
C PHE A 203 10.55 5.45 17.51
N ALA A 204 11.46 6.10 18.24
CA ALA A 204 11.75 5.77 19.63
C ALA A 204 10.52 5.93 20.56
N LEU A 205 9.58 6.80 20.20
CA LEU A 205 8.38 7.09 20.98
C LEU A 205 7.17 6.23 20.60
N VAL A 206 7.25 5.52 19.49
CA VAL A 206 6.14 4.67 18.97
C VAL A 206 6.23 3.30 19.63
N PRO A 207 5.12 2.72 20.16
CA PRO A 207 5.14 1.40 20.79
C PRO A 207 5.31 0.28 19.75
N GLU A 208 5.73 -0.89 20.22
CA GLU A 208 5.72 -2.12 19.42
C GLU A 208 4.26 -2.54 19.10
N PRO A 209 4.03 -3.33 18.03
CA PRO A 209 5.01 -3.78 17.03
C PRO A 209 5.30 -2.69 15.99
N LYS A 210 6.58 -2.49 15.69
CA LYS A 210 7.05 -1.46 14.73
C LYS A 210 8.33 -1.88 14.03
N LYS A 211 8.53 -1.41 12.79
CA LYS A 211 9.78 -1.58 12.04
C LYS A 211 10.11 -0.31 11.26
N LEU A 212 11.33 0.20 11.41
CA LEU A 212 11.87 1.29 10.59
C LEU A 212 12.94 0.72 9.68
N VAL A 213 12.81 0.98 8.38
CA VAL A 213 13.80 0.60 7.37
C VAL A 213 14.26 1.85 6.62
N LEU A 214 15.56 2.09 6.61
CA LEU A 214 16.20 3.16 5.86
C LEU A 214 16.96 2.54 4.69
N ILE A 215 16.50 2.79 3.46
CA ILE A 215 17.13 2.26 2.25
C ILE A 215 18.35 3.12 1.92
N GLU A 216 19.53 2.54 2.02
CA GLU A 216 20.79 3.26 1.81
C GLU A 216 20.90 3.75 0.35
N GLY A 217 21.34 5.00 0.21
CA GLY A 217 21.48 5.65 -1.10
C GLY A 217 20.18 6.09 -1.76
N ALA A 218 18.99 5.77 -1.20
CA ALA A 218 17.72 6.24 -1.72
C ALA A 218 17.43 7.68 -1.28
N ASP A 219 16.83 8.44 -2.19
CA ASP A 219 16.21 9.74 -1.94
C ASP A 219 14.72 9.59 -1.54
N HIS A 220 13.99 10.70 -1.49
CA HIS A 220 12.55 10.72 -1.18
C HIS A 220 11.71 9.89 -2.18
N PHE A 221 12.07 9.86 -3.44
CA PHE A 221 11.34 9.18 -4.51
C PHE A 221 11.85 7.77 -4.79
N PHE A 222 12.85 7.29 -4.03
CA PHE A 222 13.48 5.97 -4.19
C PHE A 222 14.02 5.77 -5.60
N GLU A 223 14.58 6.82 -6.22
CA GLU A 223 15.11 6.74 -7.58
C GLU A 223 16.19 5.66 -7.66
N GLY A 224 16.06 4.73 -8.63
CA GLY A 224 16.92 3.55 -8.76
C GLY A 224 16.78 2.50 -7.65
N ARG A 225 15.89 2.69 -6.66
CA ARG A 225 15.68 1.80 -5.49
C ARG A 225 14.25 1.30 -5.31
N LEU A 226 13.37 1.52 -6.29
CA LEU A 226 11.96 1.11 -6.22
C LEU A 226 11.78 -0.41 -6.05
N ARG A 227 12.70 -1.22 -6.60
CA ARG A 227 12.70 -2.67 -6.38
C ARG A 227 12.96 -3.00 -4.91
N GLU A 228 13.96 -2.38 -4.30
CA GLU A 228 14.32 -2.56 -2.90
C GLU A 228 13.20 -2.12 -1.95
N LEU A 229 12.52 -1.01 -2.27
CA LEU A 229 11.30 -0.60 -1.57
C LEU A 229 10.23 -1.70 -1.62
N LYS A 230 9.94 -2.23 -2.81
CA LYS A 230 8.95 -3.29 -3.01
C LYS A 230 9.30 -4.53 -2.18
N GLU A 231 10.53 -5.02 -2.28
CA GLU A 231 11.04 -6.18 -1.55
C GLU A 231 10.98 -5.97 -0.02
N THR A 232 11.25 -4.75 0.46
CA THR A 232 11.14 -4.37 1.88
C THR A 232 9.69 -4.48 2.37
N VAL A 233 8.73 -3.95 1.61
CA VAL A 233 7.31 -4.04 1.96
C VAL A 233 6.84 -5.50 1.93
N GLU A 234 7.20 -6.27 0.90
CA GLU A 234 6.87 -7.70 0.79
C GLU A 234 7.40 -8.51 1.98
N GLY A 235 8.68 -8.33 2.31
CA GLY A 235 9.31 -9.03 3.44
C GLY A 235 8.60 -8.75 4.75
N TRP A 236 8.26 -7.49 5.01
CA TRP A 236 7.56 -7.11 6.23
C TRP A 236 6.11 -7.63 6.27
N VAL A 237 5.36 -7.55 5.17
CA VAL A 237 3.99 -8.08 5.12
C VAL A 237 3.98 -9.58 5.41
N LYS A 238 4.91 -10.33 4.83
CA LYS A 238 5.04 -11.77 5.10
C LYS A 238 5.30 -12.05 6.58
N GLU A 239 6.23 -11.31 7.19
CA GLU A 239 6.65 -11.48 8.59
C GLU A 239 5.56 -11.04 9.57
N ALA A 240 5.10 -9.79 9.44
CA ALA A 240 4.31 -9.10 10.46
C ALA A 240 2.78 -9.26 10.26
N VAL A 241 2.32 -9.51 9.04
CA VAL A 241 0.88 -9.58 8.74
C VAL A 241 0.44 -11.03 8.55
N ILE A 242 1.12 -11.79 7.68
CA ILE A 242 0.68 -13.15 7.34
C ILE A 242 1.03 -14.13 8.46
N THR A 243 2.30 -14.15 8.92
CA THR A 243 2.76 -15.13 9.91
C THR A 243 2.13 -14.89 11.30
N SER A 244 1.94 -13.63 11.69
CA SER A 244 1.30 -13.28 12.96
C SER A 244 -0.19 -13.68 13.02
N ALA A 245 -0.90 -13.65 11.89
CA ALA A 245 -2.29 -14.10 11.81
C ALA A 245 -2.41 -15.62 12.01
N SER A 246 -1.46 -16.41 11.49
CA SER A 246 -1.46 -17.87 11.64
C SER A 246 -1.23 -18.32 13.09
N SER A 247 -0.35 -17.64 13.83
CA SER A 247 -0.06 -17.96 15.23
C SER A 247 -1.22 -17.65 16.20
N GLN A 248 -2.07 -16.68 15.87
CA GLN A 248 -3.25 -16.36 16.69
C GLN A 248 -4.40 -17.36 16.51
N LEU A 249 -4.51 -17.98 15.33
CA LEU A 249 -5.50 -19.04 15.07
C LEU A 249 -5.16 -20.35 15.81
N GLU A 250 -3.87 -20.67 15.95
CA GLU A 250 -3.43 -21.88 16.68
C GLU A 250 -3.56 -21.74 18.20
N SER A 251 -3.41 -20.54 18.76
CA SER A 251 -3.51 -20.28 20.20
C SER A 251 -4.95 -20.10 20.71
N GLY A 252 -5.92 -19.90 19.82
CA GLY A 252 -7.35 -19.76 20.16
C GLY A 252 -8.15 -21.08 20.15
N SER A 253 -7.50 -22.22 19.90
CA SER A 253 -8.12 -23.56 19.79
C SER A 253 -7.83 -24.47 21.00
N LEU A 254 -7.48 -23.92 22.16
CA LEU A 254 -7.26 -24.66 23.42
C LEU A 254 -8.34 -24.33 24.44
#